data_4df56395646895bbefa9b624b804b2e0
#
_entry.id   4df56395646895bbefa9b624b804b2e0
#
_cell.length_a   1.000
_cell.length_b   1.000
_cell.length_c   1.000
_cell.angle_alpha   90.00
_cell.angle_beta   90.00
_cell.angle_gamma   90.00
#
_symmetry.space_group_name_H-M   'P 1'
#
loop_
_entity.id
_entity.type
_entity.pdbx_description
1 polymer ?
#
loop_
_entity_poly.entity_id
_entity_poly.type
_entity_poly.pdbx_seq_one_letter_code
_entity_poly.pdbx_strand_id
1 'polypeptide(L)'
;MQYPRLYARQRPQGRISSVAKIFIDPKAPVIECILVDYSAGGACLQLEKFTTLPTRFEVLYGTTRKHCRVVWKRGLRIGVAF
;
A
#
# COMPACT_ATOMS: atom_id res chain seq x y z
N MET A 1 23.20 6.84 -7.58
CA MET A 1 22.58 6.61 -7.34
C MET A 1 21.99 5.97 -7.57
N GLN A 2 22.02 5.80 -7.44
CA GLN A 2 21.20 5.46 -7.35
C GLN A 2 20.41 4.98 -7.71
N TYR A 3 20.61 4.89 -7.66
CA TYR A 3 19.48 4.59 -7.72
C TYR A 3 18.91 4.44 -8.29
N PRO A 4 19.18 4.36 -8.50
CA PRO A 4 18.27 4.38 -8.66
C PRO A 4 17.52 4.05 -8.74
N ARG A 5 17.55 4.14 -8.51
CA ARG A 5 16.60 3.99 -8.25
C ARG A 5 15.82 4.13 -8.25
N LEU A 6 16.05 4.18 -8.02
CA LEU A 6 15.15 4.40 -7.69
C LEU A 6 14.56 4.70 -7.63
N TYR A 7 14.79 4.99 -7.55
CA TYR A 7 13.98 5.33 -7.22
C TYR A 7 13.52 5.86 -7.15
N ALA A 8 13.70 6.16 -7.38
CA ALA A 8 13.16 6.62 -7.01
C ALA A 8 12.56 6.77 -6.88
N ARG A 9 12.71 6.87 -6.70
CA ARG A 9 12.02 6.90 -6.32
C ARG A 9 11.44 7.56 -5.96
N GLN A 10 11.28 7.96 -5.78
CA GLN A 10 10.72 8.61 -5.30
C GLN A 10 9.88 8.74 -4.53
N ARG A 11 10.06 9.07 -3.94
CA ARG A 11 9.41 9.15 -2.99
C ARG A 11 9.09 10.32 -2.65
N PRO A 12 8.26 10.55 -2.49
CA PRO A 12 7.83 11.79 -2.43
C PRO A 12 8.38 12.51 -1.30
N GLN A 13 8.80 12.77 -1.36
CA GLN A 13 9.09 13.25 -0.69
C GLN A 13 8.63 13.44 0.31
N GLY A 14 8.59 13.16 0.58
CA GLY A 14 8.15 13.32 1.30
C GLY A 14 7.88 12.98 2.36
N ARG A 15 7.89 13.11 2.96
CA ARG A 15 7.51 12.81 3.85
C ARG A 15 6.48 12.75 4.21
N ILE A 16 6.27 12.74 4.04
CA ILE A 16 5.18 12.79 4.24
C ILE A 16 4.54 11.75 4.60
N SER A 17 3.76 11.80 5.11
CA SER A 17 3.08 10.74 5.55
C SER A 17 2.81 9.82 4.50
N SER A 18 3.19 8.62 4.67
CA SER A 18 2.93 7.60 3.71
C SER A 18 1.78 6.73 4.17
N VAL A 19 0.79 7.34 4.76
CA VAL A 19 -0.38 6.59 5.24
C VAL A 19 -1.23 6.20 4.05
N ALA A 20 -1.66 4.94 4.04
CA ALA A 20 -2.64 4.44 3.10
C ALA A 20 -3.80 3.85 3.87
N LYS A 21 -4.94 3.71 3.20
CA LYS A 21 -6.14 3.16 3.81
C LYS A 21 -6.65 2.02 2.96
N ILE A 22 -7.04 0.95 3.62
CA ILE A 22 -7.57 -0.25 2.97
C ILE A 22 -9.06 -0.30 3.21
N PHE A 23 -9.81 -0.44 2.12
CA PHE A 23 -11.27 -0.56 2.16
C PHE A 23 -11.64 -1.96 1.71
N ILE A 24 -12.16 -2.76 2.63
CA ILE A 24 -12.54 -4.13 2.33
C ILE A 24 -13.96 -4.18 1.78
N ASP A 25 -14.87 -3.54 2.47
CA ASP A 25 -16.23 -3.37 1.98
C ASP A 25 -16.86 -2.17 2.68
N PRO A 26 -18.01 -1.69 2.21
CA PRO A 26 -18.59 -0.46 2.75
C PRO A 26 -18.95 -0.52 4.23
N LYS A 27 -19.15 -1.72 4.75
CA LYS A 27 -19.56 -1.88 6.16
C LYS A 27 -18.41 -2.16 7.09
N ALA A 28 -17.24 -2.50 6.55
CA ALA A 28 -16.09 -2.84 7.36
C ALA A 28 -15.32 -1.58 7.74
N PRO A 29 -14.68 -1.57 8.90
CA PRO A 29 -13.84 -0.44 9.26
C PRO A 29 -12.68 -0.28 8.28
N VAL A 30 -12.28 0.96 8.05
CA VAL A 30 -11.11 1.25 7.24
C VAL A 30 -9.86 0.84 8.03
N ILE A 31 -8.92 0.21 7.34
CA ILE A 31 -7.66 -0.22 7.95
C ILE A 31 -6.58 0.73 7.47
N GLU A 32 -5.93 1.41 8.42
CA GLU A 32 -4.80 2.27 8.07
C GLU A 32 -3.53 1.46 8.03
N CYS A 33 -2.67 1.79 7.10
CA CYS A 33 -1.37 1.14 6.97
C CYS A 33 -0.36 2.13 6.42
N ILE A 34 0.89 1.69 6.34
CA ILE A 34 1.96 2.52 5.81
C ILE A 34 2.21 2.13 4.37
N LEU A 35 2.27 3.13 3.51
CA LEU A 35 2.67 2.93 2.11
C LEU A 35 4.19 2.92 2.10
N VAL A 36 4.78 1.75 1.90
CA VAL A 36 6.23 1.62 1.90
C VAL A 36 6.79 2.03 0.55
N ASP A 37 6.11 1.63 -0.51
CA ASP A 37 6.58 1.86 -1.86
C ASP A 37 5.42 1.67 -2.82
N TYR A 38 5.50 2.29 -3.97
CA TYR A 38 4.46 2.09 -4.98
C TYR A 38 4.99 2.40 -6.37
N SER A 39 4.30 1.85 -7.35
CA SER A 39 4.58 2.09 -8.76
C SER A 39 3.25 2.06 -9.50
N ALA A 40 3.31 2.20 -10.82
CA ALA A 40 2.10 2.13 -11.62
C ALA A 40 1.41 0.78 -11.50
N GLY A 41 2.18 -0.28 -11.26
CA GLY A 41 1.64 -1.64 -11.25
C GLY A 41 1.29 -2.19 -9.89
N GLY A 42 1.65 -1.51 -8.80
CA GLY A 42 1.36 -2.05 -7.48
C GLY A 42 1.99 -1.27 -6.36
N ALA A 43 1.90 -1.81 -5.16
CA ALA A 43 2.42 -1.14 -3.98
C ALA A 43 2.83 -2.15 -2.93
N CYS A 44 3.67 -1.71 -2.02
CA CYS A 44 4.02 -2.45 -0.82
C CYS A 44 3.43 -1.70 0.37
N LEU A 45 2.66 -2.41 1.18
CA LEU A 45 1.99 -1.83 2.33
C LEU A 45 2.48 -2.51 3.59
N GLN A 46 2.55 -1.77 4.68
CA GLN A 46 2.90 -2.35 5.97
C GLN A 46 1.76 -2.11 6.95
N LEU A 47 1.25 -3.21 7.49
CA LEU A 47 0.16 -3.19 8.46
C LEU A 47 0.71 -2.88 9.84
N GLU A 48 -0.12 -2.31 10.70
CA GLU A 48 0.28 -2.04 12.07
C GLU A 48 0.23 -3.30 12.93
N LYS A 49 -0.64 -4.23 12.55
CA LYS A 49 -0.77 -5.48 13.29
C LYS A 49 -1.23 -6.53 12.30
N PHE A 50 -1.08 -7.79 12.69
CA PHE A 50 -1.53 -8.89 11.84
C PHE A 50 -3.05 -8.79 11.67
N THR A 51 -3.48 -8.75 10.43
CA THR A 51 -4.87 -8.59 10.09
C THR A 51 -5.18 -9.54 8.94
N THR A 52 -6.31 -10.22 9.05
CA THR A 52 -6.76 -11.07 7.96
C THR A 52 -7.39 -10.20 6.89
N LEU A 53 -6.86 -10.28 5.69
CA LEU A 53 -7.35 -9.50 4.57
C LEU A 53 -7.84 -10.42 3.47
N PRO A 54 -8.87 -10.00 2.74
CA PRO A 54 -9.26 -10.75 1.53
C PRO A 54 -8.19 -10.57 0.47
N THR A 55 -8.25 -11.39 -0.57
CA THR A 55 -7.30 -11.31 -1.66
C THR A 55 -7.42 -10.00 -2.42
N ARG A 56 -8.62 -9.43 -2.48
CA ARG A 56 -8.87 -8.20 -3.23
C ARG A 56 -9.53 -7.17 -2.35
N PHE A 57 -9.12 -5.93 -2.51
CA PHE A 57 -9.70 -4.81 -1.79
C PHE A 57 -9.32 -3.54 -2.52
N GLU A 58 -9.73 -2.40 -1.98
CA GLU A 58 -9.33 -1.10 -2.51
C GLU A 58 -8.34 -0.46 -1.56
N VAL A 59 -7.41 0.28 -2.12
CA VAL A 59 -6.45 1.03 -1.33
C VAL A 59 -6.50 2.49 -1.76
N LEU A 60 -6.43 3.37 -0.77
CA LEU A 60 -6.39 4.81 -0.99
C LEU A 60 -5.07 5.33 -0.47
N TYR A 61 -4.33 6.03 -1.30
CA TYR A 61 -3.13 6.72 -0.88
C TYR A 61 -3.07 8.06 -1.61
N GLY A 62 -2.78 9.12 -0.86
CA GLY A 62 -2.91 10.45 -1.40
C GLY A 62 -4.35 10.69 -1.84
N THR A 63 -4.54 11.03 -3.08
CA THR A 63 -5.89 11.19 -3.64
C THR A 63 -6.23 10.07 -4.62
N THR A 64 -5.41 9.01 -4.64
CA THR A 64 -5.56 7.92 -5.58
C THR A 64 -6.21 6.74 -4.90
N ARG A 65 -7.27 6.20 -5.51
CA ARG A 65 -7.96 5.03 -4.99
C ARG A 65 -7.97 3.96 -6.08
N LYS A 66 -7.49 2.79 -5.74
CA LYS A 66 -7.35 1.72 -6.72
C LYS A 66 -7.80 0.39 -6.17
N HIS A 67 -8.39 -0.41 -7.04
CA HIS A 67 -8.62 -1.82 -6.74
C HIS A 67 -7.28 -2.54 -6.82
N CYS A 68 -7.06 -3.46 -5.91
CA CYS A 68 -5.82 -4.21 -5.91
C CYS A 68 -6.05 -5.63 -5.42
N ARG A 69 -5.05 -6.47 -5.64
CA ARG A 69 -5.05 -7.84 -5.12
C ARG A 69 -3.71 -8.11 -4.47
N VAL A 70 -3.73 -8.94 -3.43
CA VAL A 70 -2.51 -9.33 -2.73
C VAL A 70 -1.76 -10.31 -3.59
N VAL A 71 -0.48 -10.04 -3.83
CA VAL A 71 0.37 -10.94 -4.61
C VAL A 71 1.43 -11.62 -3.74
N TRP A 72 1.76 -11.04 -2.59
CA TRP A 72 2.63 -11.71 -1.62
C TRP A 72 2.38 -11.12 -0.24
N LYS A 73 2.77 -11.87 0.77
CA LYS A 73 2.63 -11.45 2.15
C LYS A 73 3.83 -11.96 2.93
N ARG A 74 4.41 -11.09 3.74
CA ARG A 74 5.55 -11.47 4.57
C ARG A 74 5.47 -10.67 5.86
N GLY A 75 5.17 -11.35 6.97
CA GLY A 75 5.00 -10.66 8.24
C GLY A 75 3.90 -9.62 8.15
N LEU A 76 4.22 -8.38 8.49
CA LEU A 76 3.28 -7.28 8.44
C LEU A 76 3.27 -6.57 7.09
N ARG A 77 4.08 -7.00 6.15
CA ARG A 77 4.12 -6.37 4.83
C ARG A 77 3.38 -7.20 3.82
N ILE A 78 2.70 -6.52 2.93
CA ILE A 78 2.01 -7.15 1.82
C ILE A 78 2.35 -6.41 0.54
N GLY A 79 2.44 -7.15 -0.54
CA GLY A 79 2.57 -6.57 -1.86
C GLY A 79 1.25 -6.74 -2.59
N VAL A 80 0.78 -5.66 -3.22
CA VAL A 80 -0.46 -5.69 -3.96
C VAL A 80 -0.21 -5.25 -5.39
N ALA A 81 -0.99 -5.81 -6.30
CA ALA A 81 -0.97 -5.42 -7.71
C ALA A 81 -2.26 -4.68 -8.03
N PHE A 82 -2.12 -3.66 -8.83
CA PHE A 82 -3.28 -2.89 -9.28
C PHE A 82 -3.92 -3.46 -10.52
#